data_166f6cfa085c80763dfdef472008e663
#
_entry.id   166f6cfa085c80763dfdef472008e663
#
_cell.length_a   1.000
_cell.length_b   1.000
_cell.length_c   1.000
_cell.angle_alpha   90.00
_cell.angle_beta   90.00
_cell.angle_gamma   90.00
#
_symmetry.space_group_name_H-M   'P 1'
#
loop_
_entity.id
_entity.type
_entity.pdbx_description
1 polymer ?
#
loop_
_entity_poly.entity_id
_entity_poly.type
_entity_poly.pdbx_seq_one_letter_code
_entity_poly.pdbx_strand_id
1 'polypeptide(L)'
;MKGRRYPLGIQTFKNIIEGNYVYVDKTDLIYELVHEKKYCFLSRPRRFGKSLLVTTLQAYFEGKKELFKGLKLEVLEKDWENYPVIHLDLSKGKYYSMESLIETLNKILEPYEDLYQITSVSTEAFNVRLIRIINAAKQKTGKNVVVLIDEYDAPMHDSMKDKDLQDKIRDIMRNFFSPLKAEEDNLHFVFLTGISKFSQLSIFRSEEHTSELKSPL
;
A
#
# COMPACT_ATOMS: atom_id res chain seq x y z
N MET A 1 36.44 10.92 3.23
CA MET A 1 35.16 10.15 3.21
C MET A 1 34.33 10.68 2.04
N LYS A 2 33.98 9.84 1.04
CA LYS A 2 33.03 10.25 0.01
C LYS A 2 31.67 10.44 0.69
N GLY A 3 31.12 11.66 0.69
CA GLY A 3 29.81 11.96 1.27
C GLY A 3 28.72 11.12 0.60
N ARG A 4 27.68 10.74 1.34
CA ARG A 4 26.49 10.06 0.80
C ARG A 4 25.83 10.95 -0.26
N ARG A 5 25.36 10.35 -1.35
CA ARG A 5 24.62 11.06 -2.42
C ARG A 5 23.17 11.25 -2.03
N TYR A 6 22.53 12.32 -2.51
CA TYR A 6 21.09 12.52 -2.37
C TYR A 6 20.30 11.59 -3.31
N PRO A 7 19.18 11.01 -2.86
CA PRO A 7 18.39 10.05 -3.65
C PRO A 7 17.47 10.77 -4.64
N LEU A 8 18.04 11.47 -5.63
CA LEU A 8 17.25 12.18 -6.64
C LEU A 8 16.49 11.18 -7.53
N GLY A 9 15.14 11.23 -7.48
CA GLY A 9 14.26 10.35 -8.25
C GLY A 9 14.14 8.92 -7.73
N ILE A 10 14.79 8.57 -6.61
CA ILE A 10 14.69 7.24 -5.99
C ILE A 10 13.60 7.29 -4.90
N GLN A 11 12.59 6.43 -5.03
CA GLN A 11 11.45 6.37 -4.13
C GLN A 11 11.35 5.04 -3.37
N THR A 12 12.21 4.07 -3.67
CA THR A 12 12.21 2.74 -3.06
C THR A 12 13.21 2.69 -1.92
N PHE A 13 12.75 2.34 -0.71
CA PHE A 13 13.57 2.27 0.50
C PHE A 13 14.80 1.37 0.30
N LYS A 14 14.60 0.16 -0.22
CA LYS A 14 15.70 -0.77 -0.52
C LYS A 14 16.80 -0.10 -1.35
N ASN A 15 16.44 0.56 -2.44
CA ASN A 15 17.42 1.20 -3.33
C ASN A 15 18.16 2.36 -2.67
N ILE A 16 17.50 3.09 -1.74
CA ILE A 16 18.14 4.15 -0.96
C ILE A 16 19.20 3.57 -0.03
N ILE A 17 18.85 2.51 0.69
CA ILE A 17 19.77 1.90 1.68
C ILE A 17 20.93 1.19 0.97
N GLU A 18 20.66 0.29 0.02
CA GLU A 18 21.69 -0.46 -0.72
C GLU A 18 22.59 0.44 -1.56
N GLY A 19 22.03 1.53 -2.12
CA GLY A 19 22.79 2.53 -2.87
C GLY A 19 23.58 3.51 -1.99
N ASN A 20 23.53 3.35 -0.66
CA ASN A 20 24.17 4.23 0.32
C ASN A 20 23.84 5.72 0.11
N TYR A 21 22.58 6.01 -0.16
CA TYR A 21 22.09 7.39 -0.27
C TYR A 21 21.80 7.99 1.11
N VAL A 22 21.63 9.32 1.14
CA VAL A 22 21.16 10.01 2.33
C VAL A 22 19.73 9.58 2.62
N TYR A 23 19.50 9.06 3.82
CA TYR A 23 18.18 8.74 4.35
C TYR A 23 17.96 9.48 5.67
N VAL A 24 16.88 10.24 5.77
CA VAL A 24 16.49 10.88 7.03
C VAL A 24 15.71 9.85 7.84
N ASP A 25 16.34 9.36 8.89
CA ASP A 25 15.77 8.29 9.70
C ASP A 25 14.61 8.79 10.58
N LYS A 26 13.42 8.31 10.25
CA LYS A 26 12.17 8.47 10.99
C LYS A 26 11.52 7.11 11.28
N THR A 27 12.34 6.06 11.35
CA THR A 27 11.82 4.69 11.50
C THR A 27 11.28 4.40 12.90
N ASP A 28 11.59 5.23 13.88
CA ASP A 28 10.91 5.26 15.18
C ASP A 28 9.39 5.50 15.05
N LEU A 29 8.98 6.42 14.17
CA LEU A 29 7.56 6.68 13.90
C LEU A 29 6.88 5.52 13.18
N ILE A 30 7.62 4.75 12.38
CA ILE A 30 7.10 3.52 11.77
C ILE A 30 6.82 2.49 12.86
N TYR A 31 7.72 2.33 13.82
CA TYR A 31 7.53 1.43 14.95
C TYR A 31 6.25 1.76 15.73
N GLU A 32 6.06 3.02 16.09
CA GLU A 32 4.84 3.48 16.77
C GLU A 32 3.58 3.19 15.91
N LEU A 33 3.63 3.55 14.63
CA LEU A 33 2.51 3.38 13.71
C LEU A 33 2.02 1.95 13.62
N VAL A 34 2.92 0.99 13.44
CA VAL A 34 2.56 -0.42 13.20
C VAL A 34 2.11 -1.14 14.46
N HIS A 35 2.50 -0.64 15.65
CA HIS A 35 2.09 -1.22 16.94
C HIS A 35 0.80 -0.61 17.49
N GLU A 36 0.46 0.63 17.10
CA GLU A 36 -0.71 1.30 17.63
C GLU A 36 -1.96 1.15 16.75
N LYS A 37 -1.79 0.94 15.45
CA LYS A 37 -2.88 1.07 14.48
C LYS A 37 -2.93 -0.13 13.54
N LYS A 38 -4.16 -0.60 13.26
CA LYS A 38 -4.41 -1.62 12.24
C LYS A 38 -4.69 -1.00 10.87
N TYR A 39 -5.43 0.11 10.84
CA TYR A 39 -5.79 0.84 9.61
C TYR A 39 -5.25 2.26 9.66
N CYS A 40 -4.45 2.61 8.67
CA CYS A 40 -3.82 3.92 8.57
C CYS A 40 -4.01 4.53 7.20
N PHE A 41 -4.24 5.83 7.20
CA PHE A 41 -4.38 6.62 5.99
C PHE A 41 -3.47 7.84 6.03
N LEU A 42 -2.67 8.04 4.97
CA LEU A 42 -1.79 9.20 4.82
C LEU A 42 -2.18 10.03 3.60
N SER A 43 -2.77 11.20 3.82
CA SER A 43 -3.00 12.18 2.77
C SER A 43 -1.90 13.24 2.78
N ARG A 44 -1.12 13.31 1.70
CA ARG A 44 -0.06 14.31 1.50
C ARG A 44 0.07 14.65 0.01
N PRO A 45 0.48 15.88 -0.33
CA PRO A 45 0.80 16.26 -1.70
C PRO A 45 1.84 15.33 -2.35
N ARG A 46 1.98 15.41 -3.66
CA ARG A 46 3.06 14.72 -4.39
C ARG A 46 4.42 15.14 -3.85
N ARG A 47 5.41 14.23 -3.89
CA ARG A 47 6.82 14.43 -3.45
C ARG A 47 7.01 14.57 -1.93
N PHE A 48 6.04 14.21 -1.13
CA PHE A 48 6.15 14.18 0.34
C PHE A 48 6.52 12.80 0.90
N GLY A 49 7.19 11.96 0.13
CA GLY A 49 7.73 10.70 0.60
C GLY A 49 6.73 9.56 0.84
N LYS A 50 5.49 9.66 0.32
CA LYS A 50 4.45 8.62 0.49
C LYS A 50 4.92 7.24 0.02
N SER A 51 5.38 7.13 -1.23
CA SER A 51 5.86 5.87 -1.80
C SER A 51 7.11 5.33 -1.09
N LEU A 52 7.98 6.22 -0.59
CA LEU A 52 9.10 5.81 0.25
C LEU A 52 8.62 5.18 1.55
N LEU A 53 7.63 5.77 2.23
CA LEU A 53 7.05 5.21 3.44
C LEU A 53 6.37 3.85 3.15
N VAL A 54 5.60 3.72 2.06
CA VAL A 54 4.99 2.45 1.65
C VAL A 54 6.05 1.36 1.46
N THR A 55 7.14 1.67 0.73
CA THR A 55 8.20 0.68 0.51
C THR A 55 9.05 0.39 1.75
N THR A 56 9.10 1.33 2.72
CA THR A 56 9.73 1.09 4.02
C THR A 56 8.86 0.15 4.86
N LEU A 57 7.54 0.38 4.91
CA LEU A 57 6.59 -0.54 5.57
C LEU A 57 6.61 -1.92 4.94
N GLN A 58 6.69 -2.00 3.60
CA GLN A 58 6.84 -3.27 2.90
C GLN A 58 8.09 -4.03 3.37
N ALA A 59 9.24 -3.36 3.39
CA ALA A 59 10.48 -3.98 3.84
C ALA A 59 10.42 -4.43 5.31
N TYR A 60 9.76 -3.66 6.17
CA TYR A 60 9.54 -3.99 7.57
C TYR A 60 8.69 -5.27 7.72
N PHE A 61 7.50 -5.30 7.11
CA PHE A 61 6.61 -6.44 7.21
C PHE A 61 7.10 -7.69 6.45
N GLU A 62 7.96 -7.53 5.46
CA GLU A 62 8.68 -8.65 4.82
C GLU A 62 9.86 -9.16 5.68
N GLY A 63 10.08 -8.62 6.89
CA GLY A 63 11.13 -9.05 7.81
C GLY A 63 12.55 -8.75 7.34
N LYS A 64 12.76 -7.78 6.43
CA LYS A 64 14.07 -7.43 5.85
C LYS A 64 14.92 -6.60 6.81
N LYS A 65 15.25 -7.19 7.96
CA LYS A 65 16.01 -6.55 9.04
C LYS A 65 17.31 -5.90 8.56
N GLU A 66 17.99 -6.52 7.60
CA GLU A 66 19.26 -6.05 7.05
C GLU A 66 19.18 -4.63 6.45
N LEU A 67 18.02 -4.22 5.92
CA LEU A 67 17.81 -2.88 5.37
C LEU A 67 17.69 -1.81 6.45
N PHE A 68 17.41 -2.19 7.69
CA PHE A 68 17.25 -1.26 8.81
C PHE A 68 18.51 -1.13 9.69
N LYS A 69 19.60 -1.76 9.27
CA LYS A 69 20.87 -1.71 10.01
C LYS A 69 21.35 -0.26 10.22
N GLY A 70 21.55 0.11 11.48
CA GLY A 70 21.96 1.45 11.89
C GLY A 70 20.85 2.48 11.92
N LEU A 71 19.58 2.08 11.69
CA LEU A 71 18.40 2.91 11.86
C LEU A 71 17.75 2.67 13.24
N LYS A 72 16.92 3.62 13.68
CA LYS A 72 16.26 3.57 15.01
C LYS A 72 15.42 2.31 15.18
N LEU A 73 14.74 1.87 14.11
CA LEU A 73 13.88 0.68 14.12
C LEU A 73 14.66 -0.60 14.44
N GLU A 74 15.94 -0.71 14.05
CA GLU A 74 16.76 -1.88 14.39
C GLU A 74 16.88 -2.10 15.90
N VAL A 75 16.90 -1.02 16.68
CA VAL A 75 17.01 -1.05 18.13
C VAL A 75 15.66 -1.29 18.80
N LEU A 76 14.60 -0.73 18.23
CA LEU A 76 13.25 -0.78 18.78
C LEU A 76 12.59 -2.13 18.53
N GLU A 77 12.70 -2.65 17.28
CA GLU A 77 12.08 -3.91 16.90
C GLU A 77 12.94 -5.12 17.33
N LYS A 78 12.32 -6.07 18.02
CA LYS A 78 12.99 -7.28 18.51
C LYS A 78 12.61 -8.54 17.73
N ASP A 79 11.36 -8.61 17.30
CA ASP A 79 10.78 -9.86 16.82
C ASP A 79 10.83 -10.03 15.28
N TRP A 80 11.08 -8.97 14.53
CA TRP A 80 11.26 -8.99 13.06
C TRP A 80 10.45 -10.06 12.33
N GLU A 81 9.16 -10.07 12.58
CA GLU A 81 8.27 -11.04 11.97
C GLU A 81 8.11 -10.81 10.47
N ASN A 82 7.97 -11.89 9.70
CA ASN A 82 7.68 -11.85 8.28
C ASN A 82 6.19 -12.10 8.05
N TYR A 83 5.51 -11.15 7.42
CA TYR A 83 4.10 -11.22 7.03
C TYR A 83 3.95 -11.30 5.51
N PRO A 84 2.89 -11.93 4.99
CA PRO A 84 2.54 -11.81 3.58
C PRO A 84 2.10 -10.37 3.29
N VAL A 85 2.78 -9.70 2.36
CA VAL A 85 2.50 -8.30 1.97
C VAL A 85 1.89 -8.25 0.58
N ILE A 86 0.74 -7.61 0.47
CA ILE A 86 0.10 -7.25 -0.80
C ILE A 86 0.29 -5.74 -0.98
N HIS A 87 1.12 -5.35 -1.94
CA HIS A 87 1.38 -3.94 -2.28
C HIS A 87 0.68 -3.59 -3.60
N LEU A 88 -0.37 -2.76 -3.52
CA LEU A 88 -1.16 -2.28 -4.63
C LEU A 88 -0.72 -0.87 -5.01
N ASP A 89 0.15 -0.75 -6.03
CA ASP A 89 0.68 0.53 -6.51
C ASP A 89 -0.16 1.05 -7.68
N LEU A 90 -1.08 1.96 -7.41
CA LEU A 90 -1.96 2.57 -8.40
C LEU A 90 -1.31 3.77 -9.11
N SER A 91 -0.12 4.21 -8.70
CA SER A 91 0.59 5.31 -9.34
C SER A 91 1.07 4.99 -10.77
N LYS A 92 1.23 3.70 -11.07
CA LYS A 92 1.75 3.22 -12.36
C LYS A 92 0.74 3.22 -13.49
N GLY A 93 -0.55 3.29 -13.16
CA GLY A 93 -1.64 3.30 -14.13
C GLY A 93 -1.81 4.62 -14.87
N LYS A 94 -2.59 4.56 -15.95
CA LYS A 94 -3.17 5.70 -16.66
C LYS A 94 -4.66 5.43 -16.79
N TYR A 95 -5.48 6.31 -16.27
CA TYR A 95 -6.90 6.04 -16.04
C TYR A 95 -7.81 6.92 -16.90
N TYR A 96 -7.52 6.96 -18.21
CA TYR A 96 -8.28 7.77 -19.17
C TYR A 96 -9.46 7.04 -19.80
N SER A 97 -9.60 5.73 -19.54
CA SER A 97 -10.74 4.92 -19.98
C SER A 97 -10.98 3.76 -19.00
N MET A 98 -12.12 3.09 -19.15
CA MET A 98 -12.45 1.88 -18.37
C MET A 98 -11.50 0.72 -18.68
N GLU A 99 -11.10 0.57 -19.94
CA GLU A 99 -10.17 -0.47 -20.40
C GLU A 99 -8.81 -0.29 -19.72
N SER A 100 -8.32 0.96 -19.63
CA SER A 100 -7.04 1.24 -18.97
C SER A 100 -7.07 0.99 -17.45
N LEU A 101 -8.20 1.23 -16.80
CA LEU A 101 -8.41 0.84 -15.40
C LEU A 101 -8.36 -0.68 -15.24
N ILE A 102 -9.13 -1.41 -16.05
CA ILE A 102 -9.22 -2.88 -16.02
C ILE A 102 -7.83 -3.49 -16.25
N GLU A 103 -7.11 -3.02 -17.28
CA GLU A 103 -5.75 -3.48 -17.58
C GLU A 103 -4.80 -3.24 -16.40
N THR A 104 -4.88 -2.07 -15.76
CA THR A 104 -4.03 -1.74 -14.61
C THR A 104 -4.35 -2.62 -13.42
N LEU A 105 -5.63 -2.84 -13.08
CA LEU A 105 -6.01 -3.70 -11.97
C LEU A 105 -5.59 -5.16 -12.22
N ASN A 106 -5.70 -5.66 -13.46
CA ASN A 106 -5.18 -6.98 -13.82
C ASN A 106 -3.68 -7.07 -13.53
N LYS A 107 -2.87 -6.14 -14.08
CA LYS A 107 -1.41 -6.10 -13.89
C LYS A 107 -0.98 -6.02 -12.42
N ILE A 108 -1.82 -5.43 -11.56
CA ILE A 108 -1.55 -5.33 -10.13
C ILE A 108 -1.85 -6.65 -9.41
N LEU A 109 -2.91 -7.39 -9.79
CA LEU A 109 -3.34 -8.60 -9.11
C LEU A 109 -2.66 -9.86 -9.62
N GLU A 110 -2.42 -9.98 -10.94
CA GLU A 110 -1.81 -11.15 -11.57
C GLU A 110 -0.54 -11.67 -10.87
N PRO A 111 0.44 -10.84 -10.48
CA PRO A 111 1.63 -11.32 -9.79
C PRO A 111 1.35 -12.04 -8.46
N TYR A 112 0.28 -11.63 -7.76
CA TYR A 112 -0.14 -12.29 -6.51
C TYR A 112 -0.91 -13.57 -6.78
N GLU A 113 -1.73 -13.59 -7.83
CA GLU A 113 -2.43 -14.81 -8.27
C GLU A 113 -1.43 -15.89 -8.65
N ASP A 114 -0.40 -15.54 -9.41
CA ASP A 114 0.70 -16.45 -9.76
C ASP A 114 1.47 -16.91 -8.51
N LEU A 115 1.83 -15.99 -7.61
CA LEU A 115 2.55 -16.29 -6.38
C LEU A 115 1.82 -17.29 -5.49
N TYR A 116 0.48 -17.17 -5.43
CA TYR A 116 -0.38 -18.01 -4.61
C TYR A 116 -1.05 -19.15 -5.41
N GLN A 117 -0.70 -19.32 -6.69
CA GLN A 117 -1.22 -20.36 -7.57
C GLN A 117 -2.77 -20.36 -7.68
N ILE A 118 -3.34 -19.15 -7.76
CA ILE A 118 -4.77 -18.94 -7.87
C ILE A 118 -5.13 -18.97 -9.36
N THR A 119 -5.98 -19.92 -9.76
CA THR A 119 -6.56 -19.90 -11.11
C THR A 119 -7.63 -18.81 -11.17
N SER A 120 -7.30 -17.66 -11.77
CA SER A 120 -8.26 -16.57 -11.98
C SER A 120 -9.08 -16.80 -13.23
N VAL A 121 -10.35 -16.40 -13.19
CA VAL A 121 -11.20 -16.31 -14.37
C VAL A 121 -11.24 -14.85 -14.79
N SER A 122 -10.91 -14.54 -16.04
CA SER A 122 -10.79 -13.17 -16.56
C SER A 122 -12.07 -12.32 -16.41
N THR A 123 -13.20 -12.94 -16.14
CA THR A 123 -14.50 -12.29 -15.92
C THR A 123 -14.83 -12.07 -14.44
N GLU A 124 -13.95 -12.52 -13.52
CA GLU A 124 -14.20 -12.39 -12.08
C GLU A 124 -14.02 -10.95 -11.61
N ALA A 125 -14.90 -10.49 -10.71
CA ALA A 125 -14.83 -9.14 -10.17
C ALA A 125 -13.54 -8.92 -9.35
N PHE A 126 -12.95 -7.75 -9.45
CA PHE A 126 -11.65 -7.43 -8.82
C PHE A 126 -11.66 -7.55 -7.28
N ASN A 127 -12.77 -7.25 -6.63
CA ASN A 127 -12.91 -7.45 -5.19
C ASN A 127 -12.86 -8.94 -4.82
N VAL A 128 -13.48 -9.81 -5.59
CA VAL A 128 -13.46 -11.27 -5.37
C VAL A 128 -12.04 -11.81 -5.57
N ARG A 129 -11.33 -11.36 -6.60
CA ARG A 129 -9.93 -11.71 -6.82
C ARG A 129 -9.04 -11.28 -5.65
N LEU A 130 -9.22 -10.05 -5.13
CA LEU A 130 -8.47 -9.56 -3.97
C LEU A 130 -8.77 -10.39 -2.71
N ILE A 131 -10.04 -10.75 -2.45
CA ILE A 131 -10.42 -11.67 -1.36
C ILE A 131 -9.67 -13.00 -1.48
N ARG A 132 -9.65 -13.60 -2.68
CA ARG A 132 -8.97 -14.88 -2.92
C ARG A 132 -7.48 -14.77 -2.66
N ILE A 133 -6.83 -13.67 -3.08
CA ILE A 133 -5.42 -13.42 -2.83
C ILE A 133 -5.15 -13.31 -1.32
N ILE A 134 -5.97 -12.54 -0.58
CA ILE A 134 -5.84 -12.40 0.89
C ILE A 134 -5.95 -13.77 1.58
N ASN A 135 -6.99 -14.54 1.22
CA ASN A 135 -7.22 -15.85 1.82
C ASN A 135 -6.12 -16.86 1.49
N ALA A 136 -5.66 -16.91 0.23
CA ALA A 136 -4.58 -17.78 -0.18
C ALA A 136 -3.24 -17.41 0.48
N ALA A 137 -2.95 -16.11 0.63
CA ALA A 137 -1.77 -15.62 1.33
C ALA A 137 -1.78 -16.05 2.79
N LYS A 138 -2.91 -15.87 3.49
CA LYS A 138 -3.09 -16.32 4.87
C LYS A 138 -2.96 -17.84 5.00
N GLN A 139 -3.61 -18.60 4.13
CA GLN A 139 -3.55 -20.06 4.15
C GLN A 139 -2.11 -20.57 3.94
N LYS A 140 -1.37 -19.98 2.98
CA LYS A 140 0.01 -20.38 2.66
C LYS A 140 0.99 -20.07 3.79
N THR A 141 0.80 -18.95 4.49
CA THR A 141 1.77 -18.45 5.49
C THR A 141 1.37 -18.71 6.93
N GLY A 142 0.10 -19.00 7.20
CA GLY A 142 -0.47 -19.11 8.55
C GLY A 142 -0.58 -17.77 9.27
N LYS A 143 -0.30 -16.63 8.59
CA LYS A 143 -0.30 -15.29 9.18
C LYS A 143 -1.32 -14.38 8.49
N ASN A 144 -1.85 -13.42 9.24
CA ASN A 144 -2.69 -12.37 8.69
C ASN A 144 -1.91 -11.51 7.71
N VAL A 145 -2.62 -10.96 6.73
CA VAL A 145 -2.05 -10.28 5.56
C VAL A 145 -1.87 -8.79 5.82
N VAL A 146 -0.77 -8.24 5.35
CA VAL A 146 -0.54 -6.79 5.28
C VAL A 146 -0.93 -6.29 3.89
N VAL A 147 -1.75 -5.23 3.83
CA VAL A 147 -2.14 -4.58 2.57
C VAL A 147 -1.64 -3.14 2.55
N LEU A 148 -0.81 -2.83 1.58
CA LEU A 148 -0.24 -1.50 1.36
C LEU A 148 -0.74 -0.96 0.02
N ILE A 149 -1.35 0.23 0.02
CA ILE A 149 -1.93 0.84 -1.18
C ILE A 149 -1.30 2.20 -1.40
N ASP A 150 -0.59 2.36 -2.52
CA ASP A 150 0.01 3.63 -2.90
C ASP A 150 -0.83 4.35 -3.95
N GLU A 151 -1.08 5.63 -3.72
CA GLU A 151 -1.87 6.54 -4.55
C GLU A 151 -3.27 5.98 -4.91
N TYR A 152 -4.04 5.55 -3.89
CA TYR A 152 -5.37 4.95 -4.04
C TYR A 152 -6.35 5.80 -4.87
N ASP A 153 -6.14 7.10 -4.92
CA ASP A 153 -6.99 8.08 -5.59
C ASP A 153 -6.51 8.48 -7.01
N ALA A 154 -5.40 7.89 -7.49
CA ALA A 154 -4.89 8.16 -8.83
C ALA A 154 -5.94 7.91 -9.94
N PRO A 155 -6.76 6.84 -9.89
CA PRO A 155 -7.79 6.61 -10.91
C PRO A 155 -8.83 7.74 -10.98
N MET A 156 -9.24 8.29 -9.83
CA MET A 156 -10.18 9.40 -9.78
C MET A 156 -9.57 10.72 -10.25
N HIS A 157 -8.28 10.94 -9.98
CA HIS A 157 -7.59 12.15 -10.44
C HIS A 157 -7.39 12.19 -11.95
N ASP A 158 -6.98 11.09 -12.56
CA ASP A 158 -6.75 11.04 -14.01
C ASP A 158 -8.06 11.17 -14.82
N SER A 159 -9.20 10.74 -14.27
CA SER A 159 -10.52 10.80 -14.89
C SER A 159 -11.31 12.10 -14.62
N MET A 160 -10.76 13.06 -13.88
CA MET A 160 -11.48 14.28 -13.43
C MET A 160 -12.11 15.11 -14.55
N LYS A 161 -11.60 15.00 -15.78
CA LYS A 161 -12.12 15.76 -16.95
C LYS A 161 -13.39 15.15 -17.55
N ASP A 162 -13.67 13.90 -17.27
CA ASP A 162 -14.85 13.15 -17.71
C ASP A 162 -15.61 12.64 -16.48
N LYS A 163 -16.73 13.32 -16.17
CA LYS A 163 -17.49 13.03 -14.95
C LYS A 163 -18.15 11.64 -14.98
N ASP A 164 -18.63 11.21 -16.14
CA ASP A 164 -19.29 9.91 -16.28
C ASP A 164 -18.26 8.77 -16.11
N LEU A 165 -17.08 8.95 -16.69
CA LEU A 165 -15.96 8.03 -16.47
C LEU A 165 -15.52 8.02 -15.01
N GLN A 166 -15.38 9.18 -14.40
CA GLN A 166 -14.96 9.30 -12.99
C GLN A 166 -15.93 8.61 -12.04
N ASP A 167 -17.25 8.74 -12.27
CA ASP A 167 -18.26 8.10 -11.43
C ASP A 167 -18.21 6.56 -11.56
N LYS A 168 -18.05 6.04 -12.77
CA LYS A 168 -17.85 4.60 -13.03
C LYS A 168 -16.59 4.06 -12.36
N ILE A 169 -15.47 4.79 -12.51
CA ILE A 169 -14.18 4.44 -11.87
C ILE A 169 -14.34 4.42 -10.35
N ARG A 170 -15.01 5.43 -9.77
CA ARG A 170 -15.26 5.49 -8.33
C ARG A 170 -16.01 4.27 -7.81
N ASP A 171 -17.05 3.83 -8.53
CA ASP A 171 -17.83 2.67 -8.14
C ASP A 171 -17.01 1.38 -8.19
N ILE A 172 -16.20 1.19 -9.24
CA ILE A 172 -15.28 0.05 -9.33
C ILE A 172 -14.25 0.09 -8.21
N MET A 173 -13.63 1.23 -7.96
CA MET A 173 -12.62 1.35 -6.90
C MET A 173 -13.22 1.16 -5.50
N ARG A 174 -14.46 1.62 -5.26
CA ARG A 174 -15.18 1.34 -4.01
C ARG A 174 -15.39 -0.16 -3.82
N ASN A 175 -15.83 -0.86 -4.87
CA ASN A 175 -15.99 -2.30 -4.81
C ASN A 175 -14.65 -3.02 -4.66
N PHE A 176 -13.61 -2.59 -5.39
CA PHE A 176 -12.27 -3.17 -5.32
C PHE A 176 -11.69 -3.14 -3.91
N PHE A 177 -11.91 -2.05 -3.16
CA PHE A 177 -11.41 -1.93 -1.79
C PHE A 177 -12.36 -2.48 -0.72
N SER A 178 -13.56 -2.93 -1.07
CA SER A 178 -14.52 -3.48 -0.10
C SER A 178 -13.96 -4.64 0.74
N PRO A 179 -13.06 -5.51 0.23
CA PRO A 179 -12.43 -6.57 1.01
C PRO A 179 -11.63 -6.07 2.22
N LEU A 180 -11.11 -4.85 2.20
CA LEU A 180 -10.36 -4.31 3.33
C LEU A 180 -11.18 -4.22 4.62
N LYS A 181 -12.51 -4.14 4.48
CA LYS A 181 -13.45 -4.20 5.61
C LYS A 181 -14.01 -5.61 5.81
N ALA A 182 -14.34 -6.30 4.72
CA ALA A 182 -14.98 -7.62 4.80
C ALA A 182 -14.04 -8.71 5.34
N GLU A 183 -12.73 -8.59 5.05
CA GLU A 183 -11.69 -9.55 5.44
C GLU A 183 -10.89 -9.08 6.69
N GLU A 184 -11.50 -8.27 7.57
CA GLU A 184 -10.82 -7.71 8.73
C GLU A 184 -10.07 -8.76 9.56
N ASP A 185 -10.66 -9.91 9.81
CA ASP A 185 -10.06 -11.00 10.59
C ASP A 185 -8.85 -11.66 9.91
N ASN A 186 -8.68 -11.42 8.62
CA ASN A 186 -7.58 -11.94 7.82
C ASN A 186 -6.47 -10.92 7.61
N LEU A 187 -6.70 -9.67 8.02
CA LEU A 187 -5.74 -8.58 7.86
C LEU A 187 -4.98 -8.30 9.16
N HIS A 188 -3.67 -8.11 9.04
CA HIS A 188 -2.78 -7.66 10.11
C HIS A 188 -2.68 -6.14 10.16
N PHE A 189 -2.40 -5.53 9.01
CA PHE A 189 -2.19 -4.09 8.89
C PHE A 189 -2.61 -3.61 7.51
N VAL A 190 -3.23 -2.45 7.43
CA VAL A 190 -3.66 -1.81 6.18
C VAL A 190 -3.19 -0.36 6.16
N PHE A 191 -2.46 0.00 5.12
CA PHE A 191 -1.96 1.35 4.92
C PHE A 191 -2.31 1.88 3.53
N LEU A 192 -2.94 3.05 3.49
CA LEU A 192 -3.31 3.70 2.24
C LEU A 192 -2.67 5.07 2.13
N THR A 193 -2.18 5.42 0.94
CA THR A 193 -1.72 6.77 0.63
C THR A 193 -2.48 7.38 -0.52
N GLY A 194 -2.64 8.71 -0.48
CA GLY A 194 -3.25 9.49 -1.55
C GLY A 194 -2.97 10.98 -1.43
N ILE A 195 -3.54 11.74 -2.34
CA ILE A 195 -3.52 13.22 -2.34
C ILE A 195 -4.81 13.74 -1.73
N SER A 196 -5.93 13.10 -2.04
CA SER A 196 -7.27 13.46 -1.56
C SER A 196 -7.57 12.84 -0.21
N LYS A 197 -8.60 13.36 0.49
CA LYS A 197 -9.12 12.72 1.68
C LYS A 197 -9.88 11.44 1.31
N PHE A 198 -9.67 10.39 2.10
CA PHE A 198 -10.25 9.06 1.90
C PHE A 198 -11.80 9.01 1.89
N SER A 199 -12.47 10.02 2.43
CA SER A 199 -13.94 10.15 2.45
C SER A 199 -14.59 10.01 1.06
N GLN A 200 -13.84 10.21 -0.03
CA GLN A 200 -14.36 10.08 -1.39
C GLN A 200 -14.74 8.64 -1.78
N LEU A 201 -14.14 7.62 -1.15
CA LEU A 201 -14.47 6.21 -1.44
C LEU A 201 -15.47 5.59 -0.46
N SER A 202 -15.76 6.25 0.67
CA SER A 202 -16.75 5.81 1.69
C SER A 202 -16.58 4.34 2.15
N ILE A 203 -15.35 3.81 2.11
CA ILE A 203 -15.08 2.39 2.44
C ILE A 203 -15.19 2.18 3.94
N PHE A 204 -14.72 3.15 4.73
CA PHE A 204 -14.82 3.15 6.18
C PHE A 204 -15.78 4.27 6.62
N ARG A 205 -17.04 3.95 6.86
CA ARG A 205 -18.09 4.92 7.22
C ARG A 205 -18.03 5.43 8.66
N SER A 206 -17.17 4.91 9.50
CA SER A 206 -17.00 5.38 10.88
C SER A 206 -15.62 6.01 11.03
N GLU A 207 -15.57 7.29 11.39
CA GLU A 207 -14.35 8.03 11.71
C GLU A 207 -13.56 7.42 12.90
N GLU A 208 -14.15 6.43 13.57
CA GLU A 208 -13.60 5.82 14.79
C GLU A 208 -12.45 4.83 14.55
N HIS A 209 -12.26 4.32 13.33
CA HIS A 209 -11.27 3.26 13.06
C HIS A 209 -10.11 3.64 12.13
N THR A 210 -10.15 4.80 11.47
CA THR A 210 -9.07 5.26 10.59
C THR A 210 -8.42 6.50 11.18
N SER A 211 -7.22 6.38 11.73
CA SER A 211 -6.46 7.55 12.14
C SER A 211 -5.81 8.21 10.92
N GLU A 212 -6.28 9.41 10.58
CA GLU A 212 -5.57 10.31 9.67
C GLU A 212 -4.27 10.73 10.36
N LEU A 213 -3.12 10.39 9.80
CA LEU A 213 -1.84 10.84 10.32
C LEU A 213 -1.71 12.35 10.11
N LYS A 214 -2.09 13.10 11.14
CA LYS A 214 -2.00 14.57 11.17
C LYS A 214 -0.65 15.00 11.71
N SER A 215 0.45 14.66 11.04
CA SER A 215 1.78 15.28 11.27
C SER A 215 2.44 15.15 12.67
N PRO A 216 3.78 15.35 12.82
CA PRO A 216 4.78 15.84 11.87
C PRO A 216 5.73 14.75 11.38
N LEU A 217 5.49 14.25 10.20
CA LEU A 217 6.49 13.42 9.51
C LEU A 217 7.31 14.27 8.55
#